data_1c3e74cd5465a19c44d1be14eb83864b
#
_entry.id   1c3e74cd5465a19c44d1be14eb83864b
#
_cell.length_a   1.000
_cell.length_b   1.000
_cell.length_c   1.000
_cell.angle_alpha   90.00
_cell.angle_beta   90.00
_cell.angle_gamma   90.00
#
_symmetry.space_group_name_H-M   'P 1'
#
loop_
_entity.id
_entity.type
_entity.pdbx_description
1 polymer ?
#
loop_
_entity_poly.entity_id
_entity_poly.type
_entity_poly.pdbx_seq_one_letter_code
_entity_poly.pdbx_strand_id
1 'polypeptide(L)'
;MFSDKLRIFSGSSNPKLAAQICENLGVQLGKIKLSRFKSGEIYVHYEETIRNCDVFLVQSFSHPINDHFVELLVMIDAAKRASARTVNIIVPYYGYARQERKAAPREPISAKMLADVLTTVGANRVITIDLHAPAIQGFFNIPVDHLTGLDLISDHLKSKNIKNPVVVSPDAGRASTAEKLANYLDAPFAIMIKKRPAHNESVITHVIGDVTGQTPIIIEDLIDTGTTIVNVVEGLKERGAEDVYVCATHPLFSGPALQRLDHPNIKEVIVTDTIALPEDHSDRFTILSVAPILAETTRIILEGGSISTLFKNAGI
;
A
#
# COMPACT_ATOMS: atom_id res chain seq x y z
N MET A 1 22.05 -0.96 19.75
CA MET A 1 21.53 0.31 20.29
C MET A 1 21.39 1.24 19.10
N PHE A 2 20.14 1.60 18.74
CA PHE A 2 19.91 2.52 17.61
C PHE A 2 20.57 3.87 17.93
N SER A 3 21.14 4.47 16.93
CA SER A 3 21.86 5.75 17.02
C SER A 3 20.96 6.80 17.69
N ASP A 4 21.51 7.57 18.64
CA ASP A 4 20.84 8.75 19.24
C ASP A 4 20.38 9.76 18.19
N LYS A 5 20.66 9.48 16.91
CA LYS A 5 20.36 10.29 15.75
C LYS A 5 19.12 9.86 14.96
N LEU A 6 18.49 8.72 15.28
CA LEU A 6 17.22 8.35 14.63
C LEU A 6 16.08 9.19 15.20
N ARG A 7 15.24 9.75 14.32
CA ARG A 7 13.99 10.42 14.64
C ARG A 7 12.91 9.99 13.66
N ILE A 8 11.79 9.52 14.19
CA ILE A 8 10.63 9.10 13.40
C ILE A 8 9.47 9.98 13.77
N PHE A 9 8.81 10.59 12.78
CA PHE A 9 7.64 11.43 12.98
C PHE A 9 6.49 10.92 12.13
N SER A 10 5.29 11.10 12.66
CA SER A 10 4.06 10.80 11.93
C SER A 10 3.49 12.05 11.29
N GLY A 11 3.07 11.95 10.04
CA GLY A 11 2.05 12.82 9.50
C GLY A 11 0.66 12.42 10.01
N SER A 12 -0.37 13.10 9.53
CA SER A 12 -1.75 12.92 10.02
C SER A 12 -2.46 11.70 9.44
N SER A 13 -1.93 11.07 8.36
CA SER A 13 -2.65 10.01 7.63
C SER A 13 -2.76 8.69 8.38
N ASN A 14 -1.72 8.28 9.15
CA ASN A 14 -1.73 7.01 9.88
C ASN A 14 -0.80 7.03 11.11
N PRO A 15 -1.15 7.78 12.16
CA PRO A 15 -0.32 7.86 13.37
C PRO A 15 -0.16 6.51 14.09
N LYS A 16 -1.15 5.62 13.98
CA LYS A 16 -1.12 4.28 14.57
C LYS A 16 0.01 3.44 13.97
N LEU A 17 0.13 3.42 12.64
CA LEU A 17 1.21 2.72 11.95
C LEU A 17 2.59 3.28 12.34
N ALA A 18 2.72 4.62 12.40
CA ALA A 18 3.98 5.25 12.81
C ALA A 18 4.38 4.87 14.24
N ALA A 19 3.42 4.81 15.17
CA ALA A 19 3.66 4.35 16.54
C ALA A 19 4.10 2.88 16.58
N GLN A 20 3.45 2.00 15.81
CA GLN A 20 3.81 0.59 15.71
C GLN A 20 5.20 0.37 15.10
N ILE A 21 5.60 1.19 14.10
CA ILE A 21 6.97 1.16 13.56
C ILE A 21 7.98 1.49 14.67
N CYS A 22 7.71 2.53 15.46
CA CYS A 22 8.57 2.90 16.58
C CYS A 22 8.65 1.81 17.66
N GLU A 23 7.52 1.19 17.99
CA GLU A 23 7.45 0.06 18.93
C GLU A 23 8.32 -1.12 18.47
N ASN A 24 8.22 -1.52 17.19
CA ASN A 24 9.03 -2.59 16.62
C ASN A 24 10.53 -2.26 16.58
N LEU A 25 10.89 -0.98 16.52
CA LEU A 25 12.28 -0.50 16.60
C LEU A 25 12.80 -0.32 18.04
N GLY A 26 11.88 -0.31 19.02
CA GLY A 26 12.23 0.00 20.40
C GLY A 26 12.61 1.47 20.62
N VAL A 27 12.02 2.40 19.84
CA VAL A 27 12.24 3.85 19.94
C VAL A 27 10.93 4.60 20.19
N GLN A 28 11.03 5.85 20.63
CA GLN A 28 9.85 6.70 20.81
C GLN A 28 9.51 7.45 19.51
N LEU A 29 8.21 7.64 19.26
CA LEU A 29 7.75 8.53 18.21
C LEU A 29 8.10 9.97 18.56
N GLY A 30 8.68 10.69 17.60
CA GLY A 30 9.11 12.07 17.76
C GLY A 30 7.92 13.03 17.90
N LYS A 31 8.14 14.10 18.65
CA LYS A 31 7.10 15.10 18.92
C LYS A 31 7.04 16.13 17.79
N ILE A 32 5.92 16.17 17.13
CA ILE A 32 5.62 17.12 16.02
C ILE A 32 4.22 17.71 16.24
N LYS A 33 4.10 19.00 16.06
CA LYS A 33 2.80 19.68 16.03
C LYS A 33 2.38 19.88 14.58
N LEU A 34 1.27 19.25 14.23
CA LEU A 34 0.57 19.41 12.96
C LEU A 34 -0.74 20.16 13.22
N SER A 35 -0.98 21.24 12.49
CA SER A 35 -2.20 22.03 12.63
C SER A 35 -2.50 22.78 11.33
N ARG A 36 -3.62 23.49 11.30
CA ARG A 36 -4.01 24.33 10.16
C ARG A 36 -4.30 25.75 10.63
N PHE A 37 -3.91 26.71 9.80
CA PHE A 37 -4.41 28.07 9.93
C PHE A 37 -5.90 28.15 9.59
N LYS A 38 -6.58 29.21 9.95
CA LYS A 38 -8.00 29.41 9.60
C LYS A 38 -8.24 29.45 8.08
N SER A 39 -7.22 29.80 7.31
CA SER A 39 -7.20 29.73 5.84
C SER A 39 -7.20 28.31 5.26
N GLY A 40 -6.89 27.29 6.10
CA GLY A 40 -6.73 25.91 5.67
C GLY A 40 -5.26 25.50 5.40
N GLU A 41 -4.33 26.44 5.40
CA GLU A 41 -2.90 26.18 5.21
C GLU A 41 -2.33 25.32 6.33
N ILE A 42 -1.46 24.37 5.98
CA ILE A 42 -0.85 23.44 6.91
C ILE A 42 0.31 24.11 7.65
N TYR A 43 0.35 23.91 8.96
CA TYR A 43 1.44 24.35 9.84
C TYR A 43 2.11 23.15 10.48
N VAL A 44 3.46 23.11 10.41
CA VAL A 44 4.30 22.05 10.96
C VAL A 44 5.34 22.65 11.90
N HIS A 45 5.51 22.04 13.08
CA HIS A 45 6.55 22.42 14.03
C HIS A 45 7.09 21.16 14.73
N TYR A 46 8.42 20.91 14.59
CA TYR A 46 9.10 19.87 15.37
C TYR A 46 9.35 20.38 16.80
N GLU A 47 8.84 19.67 17.78
CA GLU A 47 8.92 20.07 19.21
C GLU A 47 10.20 19.54 19.88
N GLU A 48 11.11 18.96 19.11
CA GLU A 48 12.41 18.47 19.57
C GLU A 48 13.53 18.79 18.56
N THR A 49 14.78 18.74 18.99
CA THR A 49 15.90 18.96 18.10
C THR A 49 16.11 17.78 17.16
N ILE A 50 16.21 18.10 15.86
CA ILE A 50 16.47 17.12 14.80
C ILE A 50 17.77 17.41 14.05
N ARG A 51 18.56 18.37 14.56
CA ARG A 51 19.85 18.72 13.95
C ARG A 51 20.79 17.51 13.88
N ASN A 52 21.31 17.27 12.68
CA ASN A 52 22.21 16.14 12.39
C ASN A 52 21.60 14.75 12.71
N CYS A 53 20.25 14.65 12.68
CA CYS A 53 19.53 13.37 12.83
C CYS A 53 19.15 12.82 11.46
N ASP A 54 19.01 11.50 11.39
CA ASP A 54 18.32 10.80 10.31
C ASP A 54 16.82 10.81 10.62
N VAL A 55 16.10 11.59 9.87
CA VAL A 55 14.67 11.79 10.04
C VAL A 55 13.91 10.84 9.12
N PHE A 56 12.92 10.14 9.67
CA PHE A 56 11.96 9.34 8.92
C PHE A 56 10.56 9.92 9.12
N LEU A 57 9.89 10.24 8.03
CA LEU A 57 8.54 10.82 8.01
C LEU A 57 7.56 9.79 7.49
N VAL A 58 6.60 9.39 8.31
CA VAL A 58 5.60 8.38 7.95
C VAL A 58 4.33 9.08 7.50
N GLN A 59 3.94 8.94 6.22
CA GLN A 59 2.74 9.56 5.65
C GLN A 59 2.24 8.80 4.43
N SER A 60 1.06 8.17 4.52
CA SER A 60 0.38 7.59 3.35
C SER A 60 -0.41 8.66 2.59
N PHE A 61 -0.48 8.54 1.26
CA PHE A 61 -1.29 9.44 0.44
C PHE A 61 -2.74 8.91 0.31
N SER A 62 -3.36 8.65 1.47
CA SER A 62 -4.78 8.31 1.58
C SER A 62 -5.67 9.56 1.56
N HIS A 63 -7.00 9.37 1.57
CA HIS A 63 -7.92 10.50 1.65
C HIS A 63 -7.78 11.28 2.99
N PRO A 64 -7.74 12.63 2.96
CA PRO A 64 -7.72 13.56 1.81
C PRO A 64 -6.31 13.67 1.18
N ILE A 65 -6.16 13.07 0.02
CA ILE A 65 -4.86 12.77 -0.61
C ILE A 65 -3.98 14.02 -0.85
N ASN A 66 -4.58 15.11 -1.31
CA ASN A 66 -3.85 16.34 -1.60
C ASN A 66 -3.34 17.01 -0.33
N ASP A 67 -4.11 16.93 0.74
CA ASP A 67 -3.73 17.47 2.04
C ASP A 67 -2.56 16.69 2.63
N HIS A 68 -2.61 15.36 2.62
CA HIS A 68 -1.53 14.52 3.11
C HIS A 68 -0.25 14.70 2.27
N PHE A 69 -0.40 14.89 0.97
CA PHE A 69 0.75 15.18 0.11
C PHE A 69 1.40 16.53 0.46
N VAL A 70 0.61 17.60 0.56
CA VAL A 70 1.13 18.94 0.93
C VAL A 70 1.68 18.92 2.35
N GLU A 71 1.04 18.23 3.29
CA GLU A 71 1.55 18.10 4.67
C GLU A 71 2.95 17.47 4.68
N LEU A 72 3.17 16.40 3.91
CA LEU A 72 4.48 15.79 3.80
C LEU A 72 5.52 16.75 3.21
N LEU A 73 5.17 17.54 2.21
CA LEU A 73 6.09 18.56 1.63
C LEU A 73 6.51 19.57 2.68
N VAL A 74 5.57 20.10 3.49
CA VAL A 74 5.85 21.05 4.56
C VAL A 74 6.71 20.39 5.66
N MET A 75 6.44 19.12 6.01
CA MET A 75 7.27 18.37 6.94
C MET A 75 8.72 18.22 6.45
N ILE A 76 8.92 17.89 5.18
CA ILE A 76 10.27 17.77 4.57
C ILE A 76 11.01 19.12 4.60
N ASP A 77 10.37 20.21 4.17
CA ASP A 77 10.99 21.54 4.17
C ASP A 77 11.37 21.98 5.60
N ALA A 78 10.49 21.79 6.58
CA ALA A 78 10.77 22.09 7.97
C ALA A 78 11.95 21.27 8.52
N ALA A 79 12.04 19.96 8.19
CA ALA A 79 13.16 19.11 8.59
C ALA A 79 14.50 19.57 7.98
N LYS A 80 14.50 19.93 6.71
CA LYS A 80 15.69 20.48 6.02
C LYS A 80 16.15 21.78 6.66
N ARG A 81 15.24 22.72 6.95
CA ARG A 81 15.56 23.99 7.61
C ARG A 81 16.04 23.81 9.04
N ALA A 82 15.56 22.76 9.73
CA ALA A 82 16.04 22.38 11.07
C ALA A 82 17.37 21.60 11.05
N SER A 83 18.02 21.50 9.88
CA SER A 83 19.34 20.87 9.69
C SER A 83 19.36 19.36 9.97
N ALA A 84 18.29 18.63 9.62
CA ALA A 84 18.33 17.17 9.58
C ALA A 84 19.47 16.69 8.67
N ARG A 85 20.12 15.58 9.02
CA ARG A 85 21.20 14.97 8.23
C ARG A 85 20.63 14.36 6.95
N THR A 86 19.60 13.56 7.10
CA THR A 86 18.81 12.96 6.01
C THR A 86 17.33 13.09 6.32
N VAL A 87 16.51 13.19 5.27
CA VAL A 87 15.06 13.15 5.36
C VAL A 87 14.57 11.97 4.51
N ASN A 88 14.23 10.87 5.15
CA ASN A 88 13.71 9.67 4.53
C ASN A 88 12.20 9.66 4.70
N ILE A 89 11.46 9.38 3.63
CA ILE A 89 9.99 9.34 3.69
C ILE A 89 9.50 7.91 3.59
N ILE A 90 8.65 7.51 4.52
CA ILE A 90 7.91 6.26 4.50
C ILE A 90 6.51 6.59 4.01
N VAL A 91 6.25 6.23 2.76
CA VAL A 91 4.97 6.45 2.09
C VAL A 91 4.38 5.07 1.77
N PRO A 92 3.74 4.39 2.76
CA PRO A 92 3.26 3.01 2.57
C PRO A 92 2.35 2.89 1.36
N TYR A 93 1.41 3.82 1.18
CA TYR A 93 0.62 3.97 -0.03
C TYR A 93 1.03 5.23 -0.81
N TYR A 94 1.55 5.03 -2.02
CA TYR A 94 1.91 6.10 -2.94
C TYR A 94 0.71 6.48 -3.81
N GLY A 95 0.04 7.55 -3.45
CA GLY A 95 -1.08 8.07 -4.21
C GLY A 95 -0.71 8.54 -5.61
N TYR A 96 -1.71 8.72 -6.47
CA TYR A 96 -1.54 9.03 -7.91
C TYR A 96 -0.78 7.95 -8.71
N ALA A 97 -0.41 6.81 -8.10
CA ALA A 97 0.31 5.73 -8.76
C ALA A 97 -0.42 5.15 -9.98
N ARG A 98 -1.75 5.27 -10.05
CA ARG A 98 -2.56 4.87 -11.21
C ARG A 98 -2.43 5.79 -12.43
N GLN A 99 -1.74 6.92 -12.28
CA GLN A 99 -1.46 7.89 -13.33
C GLN A 99 0.04 7.88 -13.70
N GLU A 100 0.58 6.68 -13.88
CA GLU A 100 2.00 6.44 -14.21
C GLU A 100 2.29 6.60 -15.72
N ARG A 101 1.25 6.68 -16.52
CA ARG A 101 1.30 6.88 -17.97
C ARG A 101 0.08 7.61 -18.45
N LYS A 102 0.16 8.13 -19.67
CA LYS A 102 -1.00 8.71 -20.36
C LYS A 102 -1.88 7.59 -20.90
N ALA A 103 -3.15 7.57 -20.53
CA ALA A 103 -4.17 6.70 -21.13
C ALA A 103 -4.77 7.34 -22.40
N ALA A 104 -4.76 8.68 -22.47
CA ALA A 104 -5.23 9.46 -23.61
C ALA A 104 -4.28 10.66 -23.88
N PRO A 105 -4.36 11.27 -25.10
CA PRO A 105 -3.61 12.51 -25.40
C PRO A 105 -3.97 13.63 -24.40
N ARG A 106 -2.97 14.45 -24.05
CA ARG A 106 -3.08 15.63 -23.15
C ARG A 106 -3.31 15.33 -21.68
N GLU A 107 -3.23 14.08 -21.26
CA GLU A 107 -3.23 13.69 -19.84
C GLU A 107 -1.88 13.91 -19.18
N PRO A 108 -1.85 14.17 -17.85
CA PRO A 108 -0.63 14.25 -17.08
C PRO A 108 -0.04 12.86 -16.81
N ILE A 109 1.21 12.83 -16.33
CA ILE A 109 1.82 11.68 -15.63
C ILE A 109 2.01 12.12 -14.17
N SER A 110 0.93 12.08 -13.40
CA SER A 110 0.90 12.65 -12.06
C SER A 110 1.83 11.92 -11.08
N ALA A 111 2.03 10.62 -11.26
CA ALA A 111 2.98 9.85 -10.45
C ALA A 111 4.41 10.39 -10.59
N LYS A 112 4.82 10.81 -11.79
CA LYS A 112 6.13 11.45 -12.05
C LYS A 112 6.22 12.82 -11.42
N MET A 113 5.18 13.64 -11.58
CA MET A 113 5.13 14.98 -10.98
C MET A 113 5.32 14.92 -9.46
N LEU A 114 4.62 14.00 -8.75
CA LEU A 114 4.78 13.86 -7.31
C LEU A 114 6.21 13.45 -6.94
N ALA A 115 6.82 12.52 -7.70
CA ALA A 115 8.20 12.11 -7.48
C ALA A 115 9.19 13.26 -7.60
N ASP A 116 9.01 14.12 -8.61
CA ASP A 116 9.84 15.31 -8.81
C ASP A 116 9.68 16.31 -7.67
N VAL A 117 8.46 16.58 -7.23
CA VAL A 117 8.19 17.53 -6.15
C VAL A 117 8.79 17.03 -4.84
N LEU A 118 8.61 15.77 -4.48
CA LEU A 118 9.20 15.16 -3.27
C LEU A 118 10.73 15.26 -3.28
N THR A 119 11.34 14.96 -4.41
CA THR A 119 12.81 15.07 -4.59
C THR A 119 13.27 16.51 -4.47
N THR A 120 12.57 17.43 -5.11
CA THR A 120 12.95 18.87 -5.16
C THR A 120 12.85 19.53 -3.78
N VAL A 121 11.82 19.19 -2.99
CA VAL A 121 11.66 19.72 -1.62
C VAL A 121 12.74 19.18 -0.68
N GLY A 122 13.35 18.04 -1.00
CA GLY A 122 14.54 17.55 -0.32
C GLY A 122 14.42 16.22 0.39
N ALA A 123 13.50 15.35 -0.03
CA ALA A 123 13.54 13.94 0.35
C ALA A 123 14.85 13.31 -0.13
N ASN A 124 15.49 12.48 0.71
CA ASN A 124 16.72 11.77 0.40
C ASN A 124 16.48 10.33 -0.01
N ARG A 125 15.36 9.74 0.38
CA ARG A 125 14.97 8.34 0.12
C ARG A 125 13.47 8.18 0.26
N VAL A 126 12.88 7.29 -0.53
CA VAL A 126 11.47 6.90 -0.44
C VAL A 126 11.39 5.42 -0.07
N ILE A 127 10.55 5.08 0.90
CA ILE A 127 10.19 3.72 1.28
C ILE A 127 8.70 3.56 1.02
N THR A 128 8.31 2.58 0.23
CA THR A 128 6.91 2.38 -0.18
C THR A 128 6.60 0.89 -0.34
N ILE A 129 5.30 0.54 -0.35
CA ILE A 129 4.85 -0.84 -0.48
C ILE A 129 3.98 -0.96 -1.73
N ASP A 130 4.16 -2.02 -2.50
CA ASP A 130 3.35 -2.43 -3.67
C ASP A 130 2.89 -1.25 -4.55
N LEU A 131 3.84 -0.57 -5.20
CA LEU A 131 3.54 0.44 -6.20
C LEU A 131 2.63 -0.14 -7.29
N HIS A 132 1.59 0.59 -7.67
CA HIS A 132 0.64 0.19 -8.72
C HIS A 132 1.35 -0.26 -10.01
N ALA A 133 2.41 0.44 -10.38
CA ALA A 133 3.34 0.05 -11.44
C ALA A 133 4.78 0.09 -10.89
N PRO A 134 5.52 -1.02 -10.89
CA PRO A 134 6.90 -1.06 -10.39
C PRO A 134 7.83 -0.07 -11.08
N ALA A 135 7.55 0.31 -12.34
CA ALA A 135 8.29 1.31 -13.11
C ALA A 135 8.30 2.71 -12.47
N ILE A 136 7.38 3.02 -11.55
CA ILE A 136 7.36 4.30 -10.81
C ILE A 136 8.67 4.53 -10.03
N GLN A 137 9.36 3.46 -9.62
CA GLN A 137 10.70 3.58 -9.01
C GLN A 137 11.66 4.40 -9.88
N GLY A 138 11.57 4.25 -11.19
CA GLY A 138 12.39 4.99 -12.16
C GLY A 138 12.00 6.47 -12.33
N PHE A 139 10.92 6.94 -11.70
CA PHE A 139 10.53 8.35 -11.71
C PHE A 139 11.31 9.19 -10.71
N PHE A 140 11.92 8.55 -9.73
CA PHE A 140 12.71 9.22 -8.70
C PHE A 140 14.19 9.30 -9.09
N ASN A 141 14.82 10.41 -8.75
CA ASN A 141 16.28 10.60 -8.84
C ASN A 141 16.96 10.38 -7.47
N ILE A 142 16.25 9.78 -6.54
CA ILE A 142 16.71 9.39 -5.20
C ILE A 142 16.42 7.90 -4.99
N PRO A 143 17.09 7.21 -4.06
CA PRO A 143 16.81 5.81 -3.76
C PRO A 143 15.34 5.56 -3.40
N VAL A 144 14.78 4.48 -3.95
CA VAL A 144 13.44 4.00 -3.64
C VAL A 144 13.55 2.56 -3.15
N ASP A 145 13.09 2.31 -1.93
CA ASP A 145 12.93 0.98 -1.38
C ASP A 145 11.47 0.56 -1.58
N HIS A 146 11.27 -0.24 -2.63
CA HIS A 146 9.95 -0.75 -3.00
C HIS A 146 9.75 -2.12 -2.35
N LEU A 147 9.00 -2.16 -1.26
CA LEU A 147 8.65 -3.37 -0.51
C LEU A 147 7.40 -4.02 -1.07
N THR A 148 7.09 -5.24 -0.59
CA THR A 148 5.83 -5.92 -0.92
C THR A 148 5.08 -6.39 0.33
N GLY A 149 3.76 -6.27 0.32
CA GLY A 149 2.85 -6.86 1.30
C GLY A 149 2.46 -8.31 0.97
N LEU A 150 2.86 -8.80 -0.21
CA LEU A 150 2.47 -10.13 -0.69
C LEU A 150 2.92 -11.24 0.26
N ASP A 151 4.14 -11.19 0.79
CA ASP A 151 4.65 -12.21 1.71
C ASP A 151 3.80 -12.28 2.98
N LEU A 152 3.41 -11.11 3.53
CA LEU A 152 2.56 -11.02 4.71
C LEU A 152 1.17 -11.63 4.47
N ILE A 153 0.55 -11.30 3.34
CA ILE A 153 -0.75 -11.85 2.91
C ILE A 153 -0.63 -13.35 2.68
N SER A 154 0.44 -13.81 2.03
CA SER A 154 0.68 -15.21 1.71
C SER A 154 0.85 -16.06 2.98
N ASP A 155 1.64 -15.59 3.95
CA ASP A 155 1.83 -16.28 5.24
C ASP A 155 0.50 -16.41 6.01
N HIS A 156 -0.31 -15.35 6.01
CA HIS A 156 -1.62 -15.36 6.63
C HIS A 156 -2.57 -16.37 5.96
N LEU A 157 -2.67 -16.35 4.63
CA LEU A 157 -3.50 -17.29 3.87
C LEU A 157 -3.07 -18.74 4.09
N LYS A 158 -1.76 -19.01 4.11
CA LYS A 158 -1.22 -20.35 4.36
C LYS A 158 -1.61 -20.89 5.73
N SER A 159 -1.64 -20.02 6.75
CA SER A 159 -2.05 -20.40 8.10
C SER A 159 -3.52 -20.82 8.22
N LYS A 160 -4.38 -20.38 7.27
CA LYS A 160 -5.82 -20.69 7.28
C LYS A 160 -6.17 -22.08 6.77
N ASN A 161 -5.25 -22.80 6.12
CA ASN A 161 -5.48 -24.13 5.56
C ASN A 161 -6.76 -24.19 4.70
N ILE A 162 -6.88 -23.26 3.74
CA ILE A 162 -8.05 -23.13 2.87
C ILE A 162 -8.21 -24.41 2.03
N LYS A 163 -9.41 -24.99 2.01
CA LYS A 163 -9.70 -26.19 1.23
C LYS A 163 -9.87 -25.83 -0.25
N ASN A 164 -9.27 -26.63 -1.15
CA ASN A 164 -9.34 -26.47 -2.59
C ASN A 164 -9.13 -25.01 -3.05
N PRO A 165 -8.02 -24.34 -2.67
CA PRO A 165 -7.80 -22.96 -3.03
C PRO A 165 -7.51 -22.83 -4.53
N VAL A 166 -7.97 -21.73 -5.14
CA VAL A 166 -7.54 -21.28 -6.48
C VAL A 166 -7.22 -19.78 -6.40
N VAL A 167 -6.04 -19.39 -6.80
CA VAL A 167 -5.70 -17.95 -6.82
C VAL A 167 -6.24 -17.32 -8.10
N VAL A 168 -6.95 -16.21 -7.95
CA VAL A 168 -7.61 -15.54 -9.07
C VAL A 168 -7.03 -14.15 -9.28
N SER A 169 -6.50 -13.93 -10.48
CA SER A 169 -6.19 -12.58 -10.96
C SER A 169 -7.44 -11.92 -11.49
N PRO A 170 -7.87 -10.77 -10.97
CA PRO A 170 -9.07 -10.08 -11.44
C PRO A 170 -8.91 -9.49 -12.84
N ASP A 171 -7.69 -9.35 -13.35
CA ASP A 171 -7.38 -8.95 -14.72
C ASP A 171 -5.96 -9.37 -15.13
N ALA A 172 -5.59 -9.16 -16.40
CA ALA A 172 -4.28 -9.54 -16.92
C ALA A 172 -3.11 -8.74 -16.30
N GLY A 173 -3.37 -7.55 -15.79
CA GLY A 173 -2.34 -6.69 -15.18
C GLY A 173 -1.80 -7.24 -13.84
N ARG A 174 -2.59 -8.07 -13.16
CA ARG A 174 -2.24 -8.68 -11.86
C ARG A 174 -1.82 -10.15 -11.97
N ALA A 175 -1.77 -10.69 -13.19
CA ALA A 175 -1.47 -12.11 -13.43
C ALA A 175 -0.17 -12.55 -12.75
N SER A 176 0.91 -11.77 -12.85
CA SER A 176 2.20 -12.10 -12.23
C SER A 176 2.14 -12.16 -10.70
N THR A 177 1.41 -11.24 -10.05
CA THR A 177 1.24 -11.25 -8.58
C THR A 177 0.43 -12.46 -8.14
N ALA A 178 -0.65 -12.76 -8.88
CA ALA A 178 -1.49 -13.92 -8.59
C ALA A 178 -0.75 -15.25 -8.81
N GLU A 179 0.09 -15.35 -9.85
CA GLU A 179 0.94 -16.52 -10.09
C GLU A 179 1.94 -16.74 -8.94
N LYS A 180 2.60 -15.67 -8.45
CA LYS A 180 3.50 -15.77 -7.29
C LYS A 180 2.77 -16.29 -6.05
N LEU A 181 1.57 -15.76 -5.77
CA LEU A 181 0.76 -16.22 -4.65
C LEU A 181 0.33 -17.69 -4.84
N ALA A 182 -0.09 -18.08 -6.04
CA ALA A 182 -0.48 -19.44 -6.36
C ALA A 182 0.68 -20.43 -6.11
N ASN A 183 1.88 -20.10 -6.57
CA ASN A 183 3.09 -20.89 -6.33
C ASN A 183 3.41 -21.00 -4.83
N TYR A 184 3.24 -19.92 -4.06
CA TYR A 184 3.49 -19.93 -2.62
C TYR A 184 2.50 -20.82 -1.86
N LEU A 185 1.24 -20.84 -2.30
CA LEU A 185 0.16 -21.63 -1.67
C LEU A 185 0.09 -23.05 -2.23
N ASP A 186 0.90 -23.40 -3.24
CA ASP A 186 0.79 -24.67 -4.00
C ASP A 186 -0.65 -24.86 -4.53
N ALA A 187 -1.21 -23.82 -5.12
CA ALA A 187 -2.59 -23.74 -5.58
C ALA A 187 -2.67 -23.50 -7.10
N PRO A 188 -3.74 -23.96 -7.76
CA PRO A 188 -4.01 -23.58 -9.14
C PRO A 188 -4.27 -22.06 -9.27
N PHE A 189 -4.18 -21.59 -10.50
CA PHE A 189 -4.26 -20.19 -10.86
C PHE A 189 -5.28 -19.96 -11.96
N ALA A 190 -6.07 -18.88 -11.85
CA ALA A 190 -7.05 -18.47 -12.85
C ALA A 190 -6.96 -16.96 -13.12
N ILE A 191 -7.31 -16.55 -14.34
CA ILE A 191 -7.33 -15.15 -14.77
C ILE A 191 -8.73 -14.79 -15.26
N MET A 192 -9.27 -13.67 -14.76
CA MET A 192 -10.50 -13.08 -15.24
C MET A 192 -10.20 -12.13 -16.39
N ILE A 193 -10.83 -12.35 -17.55
CA ILE A 193 -10.71 -11.45 -18.70
C ILE A 193 -11.94 -10.56 -18.76
N LYS A 194 -11.71 -9.24 -18.73
CA LYS A 194 -12.76 -8.22 -18.79
C LYS A 194 -12.78 -7.56 -20.17
N LYS A 195 -13.97 -7.37 -20.74
CA LYS A 195 -14.20 -6.37 -21.80
C LYS A 195 -14.78 -5.11 -21.18
N ARG A 196 -14.28 -3.95 -21.60
CA ARG A 196 -14.87 -2.65 -21.27
C ARG A 196 -15.66 -2.15 -22.50
N PRO A 197 -16.95 -2.43 -22.61
CA PRO A 197 -17.76 -1.97 -23.75
C PRO A 197 -17.99 -0.46 -23.74
N ALA A 198 -17.95 0.20 -22.56
CA ALA A 198 -18.08 1.64 -22.40
C ALA A 198 -17.31 2.16 -21.18
N HIS A 199 -17.20 3.50 -21.03
CA HIS A 199 -16.66 4.15 -19.83
C HIS A 199 -17.47 3.72 -18.61
N ASN A 200 -16.82 3.14 -17.58
CA ASN A 200 -17.40 2.63 -16.33
C ASN A 200 -18.20 1.32 -16.38
N GLU A 201 -18.27 0.61 -17.50
CA GLU A 201 -18.82 -0.75 -17.54
C GLU A 201 -17.72 -1.79 -17.73
N SER A 202 -17.61 -2.75 -16.83
CA SER A 202 -16.74 -3.92 -17.01
C SER A 202 -17.58 -5.19 -16.94
N VAL A 203 -17.61 -5.95 -18.02
CA VAL A 203 -18.27 -7.26 -18.07
C VAL A 203 -17.16 -8.32 -18.13
N ILE A 204 -17.27 -9.31 -17.25
CA ILE A 204 -16.37 -10.47 -17.29
C ILE A 204 -16.79 -11.34 -18.47
N THR A 205 -15.89 -11.48 -19.45
CA THR A 205 -16.21 -12.23 -20.66
C THR A 205 -15.70 -13.65 -20.63
N HIS A 206 -14.54 -13.89 -20.03
CA HIS A 206 -13.91 -15.21 -20.00
C HIS A 206 -13.13 -15.40 -18.69
N VAL A 207 -13.02 -16.65 -18.24
CA VAL A 207 -12.11 -17.09 -17.20
C VAL A 207 -11.16 -18.11 -17.82
N ILE A 208 -9.86 -17.89 -17.66
CA ILE A 208 -8.84 -18.86 -18.00
C ILE A 208 -8.47 -19.60 -16.71
N GLY A 209 -8.58 -20.91 -16.71
CA GLY A 209 -8.47 -21.77 -15.53
C GLY A 209 -9.83 -22.29 -15.06
N ASP A 210 -9.83 -23.34 -14.24
CA ASP A 210 -11.04 -23.89 -13.62
C ASP A 210 -11.21 -23.28 -12.23
N VAL A 211 -12.44 -22.97 -11.86
CA VAL A 211 -12.83 -22.44 -10.53
C VAL A 211 -13.97 -23.23 -9.90
N THR A 212 -14.50 -24.24 -10.61
CA THR A 212 -15.68 -25.00 -10.21
C THR A 212 -15.40 -25.80 -8.93
N GLY A 213 -16.21 -25.59 -7.89
CA GLY A 213 -16.06 -26.24 -6.59
C GLY A 213 -14.76 -25.87 -5.85
N GLN A 214 -14.05 -24.85 -6.30
CA GLN A 214 -12.84 -24.36 -5.64
C GLN A 214 -13.14 -23.10 -4.82
N THR A 215 -12.26 -22.80 -3.86
CA THR A 215 -12.34 -21.62 -3.00
C THR A 215 -11.43 -20.52 -3.59
N PRO A 216 -11.98 -19.50 -4.26
CA PRO A 216 -11.17 -18.48 -4.88
C PRO A 216 -10.50 -17.55 -3.86
N ILE A 217 -9.27 -17.17 -4.18
CA ILE A 217 -8.49 -16.14 -3.48
C ILE A 217 -8.15 -15.06 -4.49
N ILE A 218 -8.86 -13.93 -4.45
CA ILE A 218 -8.60 -12.77 -5.31
C ILE A 218 -7.45 -11.97 -4.69
N ILE A 219 -6.46 -11.59 -5.50
CA ILE A 219 -5.36 -10.72 -5.08
C ILE A 219 -5.28 -9.46 -5.94
N GLU A 220 -5.25 -8.30 -5.29
CA GLU A 220 -5.10 -6.97 -5.88
C GLU A 220 -3.98 -6.17 -5.18
N ASP A 221 -3.52 -5.09 -5.81
CA ASP A 221 -2.68 -4.11 -5.13
C ASP A 221 -3.52 -3.19 -4.24
N LEU A 222 -4.69 -2.77 -4.73
CA LEU A 222 -5.58 -1.86 -4.01
C LEU A 222 -7.06 -2.17 -4.24
N ILE A 223 -7.87 -1.85 -3.25
CA ILE A 223 -9.32 -1.83 -3.37
C ILE A 223 -9.79 -0.39 -3.18
N ASP A 224 -10.36 0.19 -4.23
CA ASP A 224 -10.91 1.56 -4.21
C ASP A 224 -12.42 1.52 -3.86
N THR A 225 -13.29 1.48 -4.85
CA THR A 225 -14.75 1.48 -4.63
C THR A 225 -15.37 0.10 -4.39
N GLY A 226 -14.60 -0.96 -4.51
CA GLY A 226 -15.06 -2.35 -4.36
C GLY A 226 -15.87 -2.91 -5.54
N THR A 227 -16.29 -2.09 -6.50
CA THR A 227 -17.15 -2.53 -7.63
C THR A 227 -16.50 -3.64 -8.45
N THR A 228 -15.23 -3.49 -8.78
CA THR A 228 -14.48 -4.52 -9.53
C THR A 228 -14.46 -5.85 -8.81
N ILE A 229 -14.24 -5.83 -7.50
CA ILE A 229 -14.18 -7.04 -6.67
C ILE A 229 -15.53 -7.75 -6.66
N VAL A 230 -16.63 -7.02 -6.40
CA VAL A 230 -17.98 -7.62 -6.38
C VAL A 230 -18.32 -8.25 -7.73
N ASN A 231 -18.05 -7.58 -8.84
CA ASN A 231 -18.30 -8.14 -10.18
C ASN A 231 -17.48 -9.42 -10.42
N VAL A 232 -16.25 -9.50 -9.92
CA VAL A 232 -15.42 -10.71 -9.99
C VAL A 232 -16.01 -11.82 -9.13
N VAL A 233 -16.45 -11.51 -7.92
CA VAL A 233 -17.07 -12.48 -7.00
C VAL A 233 -18.36 -13.07 -7.62
N GLU A 234 -19.23 -12.23 -8.17
CA GLU A 234 -20.44 -12.69 -8.85
C GLU A 234 -20.13 -13.59 -10.04
N GLY A 235 -19.18 -13.17 -10.90
CA GLY A 235 -18.76 -13.97 -12.04
C GLY A 235 -18.09 -15.30 -11.67
N LEU A 236 -17.46 -15.41 -10.53
CA LEU A 236 -16.92 -16.67 -9.99
C LEU A 236 -18.05 -17.56 -9.47
N LYS A 237 -19.03 -16.99 -8.76
CA LYS A 237 -20.19 -17.73 -8.27
C LYS A 237 -21.05 -18.30 -9.41
N GLU A 238 -21.27 -17.56 -10.50
CA GLU A 238 -21.96 -18.03 -11.70
C GLU A 238 -21.27 -19.26 -12.34
N ARG A 239 -19.97 -19.46 -12.06
CA ARG A 239 -19.16 -20.59 -12.56
C ARG A 239 -19.00 -21.71 -11.53
N GLY A 240 -19.80 -21.68 -10.47
CA GLY A 240 -19.83 -22.74 -9.44
C GLY A 240 -18.67 -22.72 -8.45
N ALA A 241 -18.02 -21.55 -8.31
CA ALA A 241 -17.00 -21.39 -7.26
C ALA A 241 -17.63 -21.29 -5.86
N GLU A 242 -16.85 -21.67 -4.84
CA GLU A 242 -17.19 -21.47 -3.43
C GLU A 242 -17.05 -19.98 -3.02
N ASP A 243 -17.31 -19.66 -1.75
CA ASP A 243 -17.16 -18.30 -1.23
C ASP A 243 -15.70 -17.82 -1.27
N VAL A 244 -15.54 -16.55 -1.54
CA VAL A 244 -14.30 -15.95 -2.00
C VAL A 244 -13.54 -15.28 -0.87
N TYR A 245 -12.22 -15.47 -0.82
CA TYR A 245 -11.30 -14.61 -0.08
C TYR A 245 -10.83 -13.46 -0.98
N VAL A 246 -10.84 -12.25 -0.44
CA VAL A 246 -10.38 -11.06 -1.16
C VAL A 246 -9.17 -10.49 -0.45
N CYS A 247 -8.07 -10.32 -1.17
CA CYS A 247 -6.81 -9.81 -0.62
C CYS A 247 -6.37 -8.56 -1.37
N ALA A 248 -5.90 -7.55 -0.64
CA ALA A 248 -5.24 -6.40 -1.22
C ALA A 248 -4.24 -5.75 -0.26
N THR A 249 -3.19 -5.16 -0.80
CA THR A 249 -2.25 -4.41 0.01
C THR A 249 -2.87 -3.09 0.48
N HIS A 250 -3.52 -2.32 -0.39
CA HIS A 250 -3.98 -0.96 -0.08
C HIS A 250 -5.50 -0.86 0.01
N PRO A 251 -6.07 -0.70 1.21
CA PRO A 251 -7.51 -0.49 1.41
C PRO A 251 -7.88 1.00 1.28
N LEU A 252 -8.08 1.49 0.05
CA LEU A 252 -8.54 2.87 -0.15
C LEU A 252 -9.98 3.05 0.33
N PHE A 253 -10.84 2.07 0.06
CA PHE A 253 -12.22 1.98 0.48
C PHE A 253 -13.03 3.26 0.28
N SER A 254 -12.93 3.80 -0.94
CA SER A 254 -13.66 5.02 -1.31
C SER A 254 -15.16 4.79 -1.43
N GLY A 255 -15.94 5.76 -0.99
CA GLY A 255 -17.40 5.73 -1.09
C GLY A 255 -18.02 4.51 -0.39
N PRO A 256 -18.90 3.73 -1.04
CA PRO A 256 -19.59 2.61 -0.42
C PRO A 256 -18.80 1.29 -0.43
N ALA A 257 -17.46 1.33 -0.50
CA ALA A 257 -16.62 0.13 -0.64
C ALA A 257 -16.84 -0.87 0.50
N LEU A 258 -16.86 -0.42 1.76
CA LEU A 258 -17.06 -1.30 2.92
C LEU A 258 -18.42 -2.03 2.84
N GLN A 259 -19.49 -1.33 2.45
CA GLN A 259 -20.82 -1.92 2.29
C GLN A 259 -20.84 -2.94 1.14
N ARG A 260 -20.15 -2.67 0.02
CA ARG A 260 -20.06 -3.58 -1.11
C ARG A 260 -19.28 -4.84 -0.79
N LEU A 261 -18.21 -4.70 0.00
CA LEU A 261 -17.37 -5.83 0.40
C LEU A 261 -18.00 -6.68 1.51
N ASP A 262 -19.03 -6.17 2.20
CA ASP A 262 -19.88 -6.98 3.08
C ASP A 262 -20.87 -7.83 2.29
N HIS A 263 -20.39 -8.47 1.24
CA HIS A 263 -21.14 -9.28 0.29
C HIS A 263 -21.28 -10.73 0.82
N PRO A 264 -22.46 -11.39 0.69
CA PRO A 264 -22.69 -12.73 1.24
C PRO A 264 -21.71 -13.78 0.73
N ASN A 265 -21.23 -13.66 -0.50
CA ASN A 265 -20.29 -14.59 -1.13
C ASN A 265 -18.80 -14.20 -0.90
N ILE A 266 -18.52 -13.16 -0.12
CA ILE A 266 -17.18 -12.85 0.36
C ILE A 266 -17.03 -13.42 1.77
N LYS A 267 -16.12 -14.34 1.92
CA LYS A 267 -15.84 -15.00 3.19
C LYS A 267 -14.99 -14.11 4.10
N GLU A 268 -14.00 -13.48 3.54
CA GLU A 268 -13.08 -12.61 4.27
C GLU A 268 -12.40 -11.63 3.32
N VAL A 269 -12.16 -10.40 3.80
CA VAL A 269 -11.37 -9.36 3.14
C VAL A 269 -10.09 -9.16 3.95
N ILE A 270 -8.95 -9.50 3.35
CA ILE A 270 -7.63 -9.44 3.98
C ILE A 270 -6.88 -8.25 3.37
N VAL A 271 -6.55 -7.27 4.19
CA VAL A 271 -5.84 -6.06 3.75
C VAL A 271 -4.71 -5.71 4.72
N THR A 272 -3.89 -4.74 4.34
CA THR A 272 -2.85 -4.24 5.25
C THR A 272 -3.23 -2.88 5.82
N ASP A 273 -2.48 -2.45 6.85
CA ASP A 273 -2.61 -1.14 7.47
C ASP A 273 -1.78 -0.04 6.78
N THR A 274 -1.41 -0.21 5.51
CA THR A 274 -0.77 0.84 4.69
C THR A 274 -1.58 2.13 4.63
N ILE A 275 -2.89 2.01 4.79
CA ILE A 275 -3.88 3.08 4.94
C ILE A 275 -4.66 2.80 6.22
N ALA A 276 -4.89 3.84 7.03
CA ALA A 276 -5.73 3.70 8.22
C ALA A 276 -7.17 3.35 7.82
N LEU A 277 -7.69 2.27 8.39
CA LEU A 277 -9.08 1.90 8.20
C LEU A 277 -9.99 2.59 9.23
N PRO A 278 -11.26 2.87 8.86
CA PRO A 278 -12.28 3.23 9.82
C PRO A 278 -12.47 2.13 10.88
N GLU A 279 -12.81 2.50 12.11
CA GLU A 279 -12.99 1.52 13.20
C GLU A 279 -14.30 0.71 13.07
N ASP A 280 -15.25 1.16 12.28
CA ASP A 280 -16.59 0.60 12.08
C ASP A 280 -16.68 -0.45 10.95
N HIS A 281 -15.57 -1.11 10.61
CA HIS A 281 -15.58 -2.22 9.65
C HIS A 281 -16.15 -3.50 10.29
N SER A 282 -16.76 -4.37 9.47
CA SER A 282 -17.30 -5.65 9.94
C SER A 282 -16.19 -6.67 10.29
N ASP A 283 -16.54 -7.71 11.04
CA ASP A 283 -15.63 -8.81 11.41
C ASP A 283 -15.08 -9.61 10.21
N ARG A 284 -15.58 -9.34 9.00
CA ARG A 284 -15.06 -9.94 7.76
C ARG A 284 -13.70 -9.37 7.34
N PHE A 285 -13.28 -8.25 7.93
CA PHE A 285 -12.03 -7.61 7.56
C PHE A 285 -10.91 -8.04 8.49
N THR A 286 -9.87 -8.61 7.91
CA THR A 286 -8.60 -8.89 8.60
C THR A 286 -7.55 -7.89 8.15
N ILE A 287 -6.97 -7.18 9.12
CA ILE A 287 -5.96 -6.15 8.87
C ILE A 287 -4.60 -6.67 9.31
N LEU A 288 -3.69 -6.78 8.36
CA LEU A 288 -2.31 -7.22 8.61
C LEU A 288 -1.39 -6.01 8.72
N SER A 289 -0.59 -5.93 9.79
CA SER A 289 0.28 -4.78 9.98
C SER A 289 1.56 -4.88 9.17
N VAL A 290 1.87 -3.82 8.43
CA VAL A 290 3.15 -3.64 7.72
C VAL A 290 4.21 -2.96 8.59
N ALA A 291 3.91 -2.63 9.85
CA ALA A 291 4.87 -2.01 10.76
C ALA A 291 6.15 -2.83 10.93
N PRO A 292 6.13 -4.18 11.07
CA PRO A 292 7.35 -4.97 11.22
C PRO A 292 8.30 -4.84 10.02
N ILE A 293 7.79 -4.92 8.78
CA ILE A 293 8.65 -4.81 7.59
C ILE A 293 9.19 -3.38 7.40
N LEU A 294 8.40 -2.36 7.72
CA LEU A 294 8.83 -0.96 7.67
C LEU A 294 9.88 -0.65 8.75
N ALA A 295 9.72 -1.19 9.94
CA ALA A 295 10.69 -1.08 11.02
C ALA A 295 12.02 -1.76 10.65
N GLU A 296 11.96 -2.98 10.14
CA GLU A 296 13.16 -3.71 9.72
C GLU A 296 13.88 -3.03 8.55
N THR A 297 13.13 -2.50 7.58
CA THR A 297 13.67 -1.68 6.49
C THR A 297 14.40 -0.46 7.04
N THR A 298 13.79 0.24 7.99
CA THR A 298 14.40 1.41 8.66
C THR A 298 15.69 1.02 9.37
N ARG A 299 15.71 -0.13 10.06
CA ARG A 299 16.92 -0.68 10.73
C ARG A 299 18.04 -0.94 9.72
N ILE A 300 17.74 -1.68 8.66
CA ILE A 300 18.70 -2.03 7.61
C ILE A 300 19.31 -0.79 6.96
N ILE A 301 18.51 0.24 6.68
CA ILE A 301 19.00 1.51 6.12
C ILE A 301 20.00 2.18 7.07
N LEU A 302 19.70 2.22 8.37
CA LEU A 302 20.57 2.84 9.37
C LEU A 302 21.88 2.06 9.57
N GLU A 303 21.85 0.75 9.46
CA GLU A 303 23.00 -0.14 9.62
C GLU A 303 23.82 -0.31 8.32
N GLY A 304 23.35 0.24 7.20
CA GLY A 304 24.00 0.10 5.90
C GLY A 304 23.90 -1.30 5.29
N GLY A 305 22.88 -2.08 5.71
CA GLY A 305 22.61 -3.42 5.23
C GLY A 305 21.88 -3.46 3.89
N SER A 306 21.56 -4.67 3.42
CA SER A 306 20.83 -4.91 2.16
C SER A 306 19.36 -5.24 2.42
N ILE A 307 18.46 -4.46 1.81
CA ILE A 307 17.01 -4.67 1.87
C ILE A 307 16.57 -5.96 1.17
N SER A 308 17.38 -6.48 0.22
CA SER A 308 17.07 -7.74 -0.47
C SER A 308 16.87 -8.93 0.47
N THR A 309 17.40 -8.86 1.69
CA THR A 309 17.21 -9.90 2.72
C THR A 309 15.77 -9.99 3.24
N LEU A 310 14.93 -8.97 2.99
CA LEU A 310 13.53 -8.95 3.39
C LEU A 310 12.61 -9.70 2.42
N PHE A 311 13.08 -9.94 1.19
CA PHE A 311 12.28 -10.60 0.15
C PHE A 311 12.52 -12.12 0.19
N LYS A 312 11.76 -12.84 1.03
CA LYS A 312 11.89 -14.30 1.17
C LYS A 312 11.44 -15.07 -0.08
N ASN A 313 10.48 -14.54 -0.83
CA ASN A 313 9.78 -15.25 -1.91
C ASN A 313 9.63 -14.44 -3.20
N ALA A 314 10.13 -13.23 -3.24
CA ALA A 314 10.08 -12.40 -4.43
C ALA A 314 11.10 -12.89 -5.46
N GLY A 315 10.96 -14.09 -6.02
CA GLY A 315 11.87 -14.57 -7.10
C GLY A 315 12.31 -13.42 -8.03
N ILE A 316 13.41 -12.76 -7.64
CA ILE A 316 14.15 -11.78 -8.44
C ILE A 316 15.15 -12.58 -9.27
#